data_1179eb2d2ad0515fdf6009c688de322c
#
_entry.id   1179eb2d2ad0515fdf6009c688de322c
#
_cell.length_a   1.000
_cell.length_b   1.000
_cell.length_c   1.000
_cell.angle_alpha   90.00
_cell.angle_beta   90.00
_cell.angle_gamma   90.00
#
_symmetry.space_group_name_H-M   'P 1'
#
loop_
_entity.id
_entity.type
_entity.pdbx_description
1 polymer ?
#
loop_
_entity_poly.entity_id
_entity_poly.type
_entity_poly.pdbx_seq_one_letter_code
_entity_poly.pdbx_strand_id
1 'polypeptide(L)'
;MLEKDYILRSGRGERADKAFEAGVKDPANKEIFDPRREHLAISEGAIQLVRELHPNPSSAMKYIQFLGRSAYQILGKNLDKPVKFVVCWSINGDLIGGTAMGMRIAMKYYIPIYNMQRLTEQQVLDAIASMSDD
;
A
#
# COMPACT_ATOMS: atom_id res chain seq x y z
N MET A 1 -15.85 -13.43 0.12
CA MET A 1 -14.49 -13.86 0.42
C MET A 1 -13.75 -14.19 -0.85
N LEU A 2 -12.50 -13.83 -0.93
CA LEU A 2 -11.67 -14.17 -2.08
C LEU A 2 -11.32 -15.65 -2.03
N GLU A 3 -11.56 -16.36 -3.12
CA GLU A 3 -11.18 -17.77 -3.22
C GLU A 3 -9.69 -17.94 -3.54
N LYS A 4 -9.07 -16.87 -4.02
CA LYS A 4 -7.64 -16.86 -4.32
C LYS A 4 -6.82 -16.53 -3.08
N ASP A 5 -5.68 -17.16 -2.95
CA ASP A 5 -4.77 -16.90 -1.85
C ASP A 5 -3.94 -15.66 -2.13
N TYR A 6 -4.19 -14.59 -1.39
CA TYR A 6 -3.42 -13.36 -1.46
C TYR A 6 -2.69 -13.13 -0.15
N ILE A 7 -1.52 -12.52 -0.25
CA ILE A 7 -0.75 -12.09 0.92
C ILE A 7 -0.99 -10.59 1.10
N LEU A 8 -1.44 -10.20 2.29
CA LEU A 8 -1.63 -8.80 2.64
C LEU A 8 -0.29 -8.16 2.96
N ARG A 9 0.01 -7.03 2.32
CA ARG A 9 1.11 -6.16 2.73
C ARG A 9 0.55 -4.96 3.44
N SER A 10 1.06 -4.68 4.64
CA SER A 10 0.57 -3.60 5.49
C SER A 10 1.73 -2.80 6.07
N GLY A 11 1.56 -1.49 6.18
CA GLY A 11 2.49 -0.61 6.88
C GLY A 11 2.13 -0.40 8.34
N ARG A 12 1.12 -1.11 8.83
CA ARG A 12 0.63 -1.06 10.21
C ARG A 12 0.17 0.34 10.64
N GLY A 13 -0.47 1.06 9.75
CA GLY A 13 -1.16 2.29 10.09
C GLY A 13 -2.30 2.03 11.06
N GLU A 14 -2.68 3.04 11.83
CA GLU A 14 -3.60 2.84 12.96
C GLU A 14 -5.06 2.64 12.59
N ARG A 15 -5.45 2.94 11.36
CA ARG A 15 -6.85 2.85 10.95
C ARG A 15 -7.08 1.73 9.94
N ALA A 16 -7.00 2.07 8.66
CA ALA A 16 -7.30 1.12 7.59
C ALA A 16 -6.38 -0.10 7.61
N ASP A 17 -5.08 0.10 7.82
CA ASP A 17 -4.12 -1.00 7.85
C ASP A 17 -4.46 -2.01 8.95
N LYS A 18 -4.82 -1.53 10.14
CA LYS A 18 -5.20 -2.41 11.24
C LYS A 18 -6.48 -3.18 10.93
N ALA A 19 -7.44 -2.52 10.29
CA ALA A 19 -8.69 -3.17 9.91
C ALA A 19 -8.44 -4.29 8.89
N PHE A 20 -7.59 -4.04 7.89
CA PHE A 20 -7.22 -5.05 6.90
C PHE A 20 -6.43 -6.19 7.53
N GLU A 21 -5.49 -5.89 8.43
CA GLU A 21 -4.71 -6.91 9.15
C GLU A 21 -5.60 -7.81 9.98
N ALA A 22 -6.62 -7.27 10.63
CA ALA A 22 -7.55 -8.03 11.45
C ALA A 22 -8.35 -9.04 10.63
N GLY A 23 -8.56 -8.79 9.35
CA GLY A 23 -9.24 -9.70 8.44
C GLY A 23 -8.39 -10.88 7.99
N VAL A 24 -7.08 -10.84 8.21
CA VAL A 24 -6.16 -11.91 7.83
C VAL A 24 -5.70 -12.63 9.09
N LYS A 25 -6.18 -13.85 9.30
CA LYS A 25 -5.96 -14.59 10.54
C LYS A 25 -4.61 -15.31 10.61
N ASP A 26 -4.13 -15.79 9.45
CA ASP A 26 -2.86 -16.52 9.40
C ASP A 26 -1.70 -15.54 9.18
N PRO A 27 -0.74 -15.45 10.15
CA PRO A 27 0.41 -14.56 10.00
C PRO A 27 1.25 -14.82 8.75
N ALA A 28 1.23 -16.04 8.23
CA ALA A 28 1.96 -16.37 7.00
C ALA A 28 1.39 -15.64 5.77
N ASN A 29 0.16 -15.13 5.85
CA ASN A 29 -0.49 -14.39 4.78
C ASN A 29 -0.36 -12.88 4.95
N LYS A 30 0.56 -12.41 5.78
CA LYS A 30 0.82 -10.99 6.02
C LYS A 30 2.31 -10.69 5.87
N GLU A 31 2.61 -9.56 5.23
CA GLU A 31 3.92 -8.93 5.25
C GLU A 31 3.74 -7.55 5.87
N ILE A 32 4.40 -7.28 6.99
CA ILE A 32 4.24 -6.03 7.74
C ILE A 32 5.50 -5.17 7.60
N PHE A 33 5.31 -3.92 7.17
CA PHE A 33 6.37 -2.93 7.05
C PHE A 33 6.08 -1.78 8.01
N ASP A 34 6.36 -2.01 9.31
CA ASP A 34 6.06 -1.05 10.37
C ASP A 34 7.19 0.01 10.42
N PRO A 35 6.88 1.30 10.16
CA PRO A 35 7.90 2.34 10.16
C PRO A 35 8.44 2.67 11.56
N ARG A 36 7.76 2.20 12.59
CA ARG A 36 8.18 2.41 13.98
C ARG A 36 9.21 1.39 14.46
N ARG A 37 9.47 0.35 13.67
CA ARG A 37 10.49 -0.63 14.02
C ARG A 37 11.87 -0.09 13.66
N GLU A 38 12.81 -0.17 14.60
CA GLU A 38 14.17 0.34 14.43
C GLU A 38 14.91 -0.28 13.25
N HIS A 39 14.63 -1.52 12.95
CA HIS A 39 15.32 -2.25 11.88
C HIS A 39 14.68 -2.09 10.50
N LEU A 40 13.61 -1.30 10.39
CA LEU A 40 13.03 -1.02 9.07
C LEU A 40 13.84 0.09 8.41
N ALA A 41 14.87 -0.29 7.70
CA ALA A 41 15.69 0.64 6.94
C ALA A 41 14.97 1.01 5.63
N ILE A 42 15.06 2.28 5.24
CA ILE A 42 14.52 2.75 3.98
C ILE A 42 15.63 2.78 2.94
N SER A 43 15.49 1.95 1.91
CA SER A 43 16.50 1.82 0.86
C SER A 43 16.58 3.07 -0.01
N GLU A 44 17.70 3.23 -0.69
CA GLU A 44 17.89 4.34 -1.63
C GLU A 44 16.82 4.35 -2.72
N GLY A 45 16.42 3.18 -3.22
CA GLY A 45 15.36 3.08 -4.22
C GLY A 45 14.04 3.61 -3.71
N ALA A 46 13.68 3.28 -2.47
CA ALA A 46 12.45 3.78 -1.86
C ALA A 46 12.52 5.30 -1.64
N ILE A 47 13.67 5.81 -1.19
CA ILE A 47 13.88 7.24 -1.04
C ILE A 47 13.69 7.97 -2.36
N GLN A 48 14.24 7.44 -3.44
CA GLN A 48 14.12 8.04 -4.76
C GLN A 48 12.66 8.09 -5.24
N LEU A 49 11.89 7.04 -4.98
CA LEU A 49 10.46 7.03 -5.32
C LEU A 49 9.71 8.13 -4.58
N VAL A 50 9.99 8.29 -3.29
CA VAL A 50 9.34 9.35 -2.50
C VAL A 50 9.69 10.72 -3.06
N ARG A 51 10.97 10.98 -3.36
CA ARG A 51 11.41 12.25 -3.93
C ARG A 51 10.75 12.54 -5.28
N GLU A 52 10.64 11.52 -6.12
CA GLU A 52 10.04 11.66 -7.44
C GLU A 52 8.55 11.99 -7.37
N LEU A 53 7.82 11.34 -6.46
CA LEU A 53 6.36 11.35 -6.48
C LEU A 53 5.73 12.32 -5.47
N HIS A 54 6.45 12.70 -4.43
CA HIS A 54 5.89 13.61 -3.43
C HIS A 54 5.89 15.05 -3.94
N PRO A 55 4.78 15.79 -3.76
CA PRO A 55 4.70 17.18 -4.23
C PRO A 55 5.66 18.13 -3.54
N ASN A 56 6.14 17.77 -2.34
CA ASN A 56 7.13 18.57 -1.61
C ASN A 56 8.23 17.66 -1.07
N PRO A 57 9.26 17.35 -1.87
CA PRO A 57 10.32 16.41 -1.46
C PRO A 57 11.08 16.82 -0.18
N SER A 58 11.30 18.11 0.02
CA SER A 58 12.00 18.58 1.22
C SER A 58 11.22 18.25 2.49
N SER A 59 9.91 18.46 2.46
CA SER A 59 9.03 18.11 3.58
C SER A 59 8.96 16.60 3.76
N ALA A 60 8.93 15.86 2.66
CA ALA A 60 8.82 14.40 2.67
C ALA A 60 9.98 13.74 3.41
N MET A 61 11.19 14.30 3.32
CA MET A 61 12.36 13.70 3.96
C MET A 61 12.24 13.65 5.49
N LYS A 62 11.46 14.55 6.08
CA LYS A 62 11.20 14.53 7.53
C LYS A 62 10.39 13.31 7.95
N TYR A 63 9.64 12.72 7.04
CA TYR A 63 8.75 11.60 7.30
C TYR A 63 9.11 10.38 6.46
N ILE A 64 10.38 10.27 6.07
CA ILE A 64 10.80 9.23 5.12
C ILE A 64 10.54 7.81 5.63
N GLN A 65 10.59 7.57 6.93
CA GLN A 65 10.26 6.25 7.49
C GLN A 65 8.83 5.84 7.17
N PHE A 66 7.90 6.78 7.29
CA PHE A 66 6.48 6.52 7.02
C PHE A 66 6.19 6.47 5.51
N LEU A 67 6.77 7.38 4.76
CA LEU A 67 6.52 7.45 3.32
C LEU A 67 7.24 6.35 2.54
N GLY A 68 8.47 6.04 2.94
CA GLY A 68 9.26 5.00 2.27
C GLY A 68 8.70 3.60 2.42
N ARG A 69 8.02 3.31 3.54
CA ARG A 69 7.38 2.00 3.71
C ARG A 69 6.33 1.72 2.64
N SER A 70 5.71 2.79 2.12
CA SER A 70 4.71 2.64 1.07
C SER A 70 5.30 1.97 -0.17
N ALA A 71 6.57 2.25 -0.47
CA ALA A 71 7.25 1.58 -1.58
C ALA A 71 7.32 0.07 -1.36
N TYR A 72 7.59 -0.35 -0.14
CA TYR A 72 7.65 -1.79 0.18
C TYR A 72 6.27 -2.45 0.11
N GLN A 73 5.23 -1.74 0.57
CA GLN A 73 3.87 -2.27 0.49
C GLN A 73 3.47 -2.52 -0.97
N ILE A 74 3.82 -1.61 -1.87
CA ILE A 74 3.39 -1.68 -3.26
C ILE A 74 4.31 -2.55 -4.10
N LEU A 75 5.63 -2.47 -3.90
CA LEU A 75 6.63 -3.11 -4.75
C LEU A 75 7.42 -4.24 -4.10
N GLY A 76 7.17 -4.53 -2.82
CA GLY A 76 7.94 -5.53 -2.08
C GLY A 76 9.22 -4.95 -1.49
N LYS A 77 9.86 -5.72 -0.61
CA LYS A 77 11.04 -5.29 0.12
C LYS A 77 12.20 -4.86 -0.78
N ASN A 78 12.36 -5.51 -1.92
CA ASN A 78 13.43 -5.23 -2.88
C ASN A 78 12.92 -4.42 -4.07
N LEU A 79 11.71 -3.90 -4.02
CA LEU A 79 11.07 -3.07 -5.05
C LEU A 79 10.95 -3.76 -6.42
N ASP A 80 10.90 -5.08 -6.42
CA ASP A 80 10.86 -5.87 -7.64
C ASP A 80 9.68 -6.87 -7.68
N LYS A 81 8.77 -6.79 -6.69
CA LYS A 81 7.59 -7.65 -6.63
C LYS A 81 6.34 -6.82 -6.41
N PRO A 82 5.84 -6.17 -7.45
CA PRO A 82 4.66 -5.32 -7.31
C PRO A 82 3.43 -6.14 -6.92
N VAL A 83 2.56 -5.51 -6.13
CA VAL A 83 1.28 -6.12 -5.80
C VAL A 83 0.38 -6.13 -7.02
N LYS A 84 -0.62 -7.02 -7.02
CA LYS A 84 -1.58 -7.12 -8.12
C LYS A 84 -2.62 -6.01 -8.07
N PHE A 85 -2.95 -5.54 -6.88
CA PHE A 85 -3.90 -4.45 -6.67
C PHE A 85 -3.70 -3.85 -5.29
N VAL A 86 -4.25 -2.67 -5.09
CA VAL A 86 -4.24 -1.97 -3.81
C VAL A 86 -5.68 -1.75 -3.37
N VAL A 87 -5.99 -2.10 -2.12
CA VAL A 87 -7.24 -1.74 -1.48
C VAL A 87 -6.91 -0.71 -0.42
N CYS A 88 -7.57 0.41 -0.44
CA CYS A 88 -7.29 1.50 0.49
C CYS A 88 -8.58 2.20 0.92
N TRP A 89 -8.45 3.09 1.88
CA TRP A 89 -9.50 4.02 2.27
C TRP A 89 -8.88 5.39 2.39
N SER A 90 -9.33 6.36 1.59
CA SER A 90 -8.88 7.73 1.70
C SER A 90 -10.07 8.67 1.53
N ILE A 91 -10.06 9.78 2.27
CA ILE A 91 -11.18 10.72 2.31
C ILE A 91 -11.47 11.24 0.91
N ASN A 92 -12.73 11.07 0.45
CA ASN A 92 -13.21 11.50 -0.86
C ASN A 92 -12.41 10.93 -2.04
N GLY A 93 -11.62 9.86 -1.81
CA GLY A 93 -10.78 9.26 -2.84
C GLY A 93 -9.62 10.13 -3.31
N ASP A 94 -9.32 11.20 -2.59
CA ASP A 94 -8.28 12.14 -2.97
C ASP A 94 -6.88 11.64 -2.56
N LEU A 95 -5.86 12.15 -3.25
CA LEU A 95 -4.46 11.82 -2.94
C LEU A 95 -3.93 12.68 -1.79
N ILE A 96 -4.55 12.51 -0.60
CA ILE A 96 -4.18 13.23 0.61
C ILE A 96 -3.92 12.26 1.76
N GLY A 97 -3.18 12.73 2.77
CA GLY A 97 -2.89 11.95 3.96
C GLY A 97 -1.84 10.87 3.76
N GLY A 98 -1.75 9.96 4.71
CA GLY A 98 -0.73 8.90 4.71
C GLY A 98 -0.89 7.86 3.60
N THR A 99 -2.09 7.70 3.06
CA THR A 99 -2.37 6.76 1.99
C THR A 99 -1.87 7.25 0.62
N ALA A 100 -1.69 8.56 0.48
CA ALA A 100 -1.41 9.19 -0.82
C ALA A 100 -0.14 8.67 -1.48
N MET A 101 0.93 8.45 -0.72
CA MET A 101 2.19 8.00 -1.30
C MET A 101 2.05 6.61 -1.92
N GLY A 102 1.37 5.68 -1.25
CA GLY A 102 1.12 4.35 -1.80
C GLY A 102 0.29 4.43 -3.08
N MET A 103 -0.71 5.28 -3.11
CA MET A 103 -1.54 5.48 -4.30
C MET A 103 -0.72 6.05 -5.46
N ARG A 104 0.16 7.00 -5.19
CA ARG A 104 1.03 7.58 -6.23
C ARG A 104 1.99 6.55 -6.82
N ILE A 105 2.55 5.69 -5.97
CA ILE A 105 3.43 4.62 -6.44
C ILE A 105 2.63 3.63 -7.29
N ALA A 106 1.45 3.23 -6.84
CA ALA A 106 0.60 2.33 -7.61
C ALA A 106 0.23 2.92 -8.97
N MET A 107 -0.09 4.20 -9.02
CA MET A 107 -0.41 4.89 -10.28
C MET A 107 0.77 4.90 -11.24
N LYS A 108 1.98 5.13 -10.73
CA LYS A 108 3.20 5.11 -11.54
C LYS A 108 3.40 3.76 -12.24
N TYR A 109 3.09 2.67 -11.55
CA TYR A 109 3.30 1.31 -12.06
C TYR A 109 2.03 0.68 -12.63
N TYR A 110 0.98 1.49 -12.84
CA TYR A 110 -0.30 1.05 -13.42
C TYR A 110 -0.96 -0.09 -12.64
N ILE A 111 -0.81 -0.05 -11.31
CA ILE A 111 -1.43 -1.05 -10.42
C ILE A 111 -2.84 -0.58 -10.08
N PRO A 112 -3.88 -1.43 -10.24
CA PRO A 112 -5.25 -1.05 -9.90
C PRO A 112 -5.41 -0.67 -8.43
N ILE A 113 -6.18 0.40 -8.19
CA ILE A 113 -6.47 0.91 -6.85
C ILE A 113 -7.98 0.87 -6.62
N TYR A 114 -8.39 0.22 -5.54
CA TYR A 114 -9.80 0.15 -5.13
C TYR A 114 -9.96 0.88 -3.81
N ASN A 115 -10.61 2.05 -3.85
CA ASN A 115 -10.81 2.87 -2.66
C ASN A 115 -12.17 2.56 -2.04
N MET A 116 -12.15 1.97 -0.84
CA MET A 116 -13.36 1.56 -0.11
C MET A 116 -14.24 2.72 0.32
N GLN A 117 -13.75 3.93 0.27
CA GLN A 117 -14.55 5.11 0.56
C GLN A 117 -15.52 5.43 -0.57
N ARG A 118 -15.18 5.01 -1.81
CA ARG A 118 -16.00 5.22 -2.99
C ARG A 118 -16.69 3.96 -3.50
N LEU A 119 -16.13 2.79 -3.17
CA LEU A 119 -16.60 1.50 -3.66
C LEU A 119 -17.14 0.67 -2.51
N THR A 120 -18.21 -0.06 -2.76
CA THR A 120 -18.71 -1.03 -1.80
C THR A 120 -17.78 -2.25 -1.78
N GLU A 121 -17.83 -3.02 -0.69
CA GLU A 121 -17.08 -4.28 -0.60
C GLU A 121 -17.38 -5.18 -1.80
N GLN A 122 -18.65 -5.30 -2.18
CA GLN A 122 -19.04 -6.16 -3.31
C GLN A 122 -18.44 -5.66 -4.63
N GLN A 123 -18.41 -4.36 -4.84
CA GLN A 123 -17.81 -3.80 -6.05
C GLN A 123 -16.30 -4.11 -6.12
N VAL A 124 -15.61 -4.03 -4.99
CA VAL A 124 -14.18 -4.37 -4.91
C VAL A 124 -13.97 -5.85 -5.20
N LEU A 125 -14.76 -6.72 -4.57
CA LEU A 125 -14.66 -8.16 -4.76
C LEU A 125 -14.92 -8.55 -6.23
N ASP A 126 -15.92 -7.95 -6.84
CA ASP A 126 -16.25 -8.20 -8.25
C ASP A 126 -15.11 -7.77 -9.18
N ALA A 127 -14.51 -6.61 -8.90
CA ALA A 127 -13.38 -6.13 -9.69
C ALA A 127 -12.17 -7.06 -9.59
N ILE A 128 -11.86 -7.51 -8.36
CA ILE A 128 -10.74 -8.44 -8.13
C ILE A 128 -11.01 -9.78 -8.82
N ALA A 129 -12.24 -10.28 -8.74
CA ALA A 129 -12.60 -11.56 -9.37
C ALA A 129 -12.47 -11.51 -10.89
N SER A 130 -12.63 -10.34 -11.50
CA SER A 130 -12.51 -10.17 -12.95
C SER A 130 -11.08 -9.97 -13.42
N MET A 131 -10.10 -9.84 -12.52
CA MET A 131 -8.71 -9.65 -12.88
C MET A 131 -8.11 -10.94 -13.45
N SER A 132 -7.21 -10.76 -14.42
CA SER A 132 -6.41 -11.87 -14.94
C SER A 132 -5.46 -12.40 -13.86
N ASP A 133 -5.18 -13.70 -13.90
CA ASP A 133 -4.25 -14.35 -12.99
C ASP A 133 -2.78 -14.29 -13.46
N ASP A 134 -2.54 -13.58 -14.54
CA ASP A 134 -1.20 -13.48 -15.13
C ASP A 134 -0.20 -12.70 -14.27
#